data_f53848e1b554b1d0cda8196b571942c7
#
_entry.id   f53848e1b554b1d0cda8196b571942c7
#
_cell.length_a   1.000
_cell.length_b   1.000
_cell.length_c   1.000
_cell.angle_alpha   90.00
_cell.angle_beta   90.00
_cell.angle_gamma   90.00
#
_symmetry.space_group_name_H-M   'P 1'
#
loop_
_entity.id
_entity.type
_entity.pdbx_description
1 polymer ?
#
loop_
_entity_poly.entity_id
_entity_poly.type
_entity_poly.pdbx_seq_one_letter_code
_entity_poly.pdbx_strand_id
1 'polypeptide(L)'
;FNTIHNELGYNYRMPNLNAALGISQIDNLNFILKKKNKLHIDLLKNIKKIQNYFDIFSIPKLGKSNNWIQLLVIKKDINIKELLIFLNQNNIESKKVWEINSNYKFLSNFPKMKNMKSKEFSQKIICLPSNNF
;
A
#
# COMPACT_ATOMS: atom_id res chain seq x y z
N PHE A 1 8.84 7.69 7.11
CA PHE A 1 9.32 6.38 7.59
C PHE A 1 10.05 5.69 6.45
N ASN A 2 11.35 5.45 6.64
CA ASN A 2 12.15 4.72 5.66
C ASN A 2 11.91 3.22 5.90
N THR A 3 11.32 2.52 4.93
CA THR A 3 11.03 1.09 5.00
C THR A 3 12.19 0.22 4.49
N ILE A 4 13.41 0.74 4.56
CA ILE A 4 14.60 0.01 4.14
C ILE A 4 15.12 -0.79 5.33
N HIS A 5 15.23 -2.09 5.14
CA HIS A 5 15.76 -3.02 6.13
C HIS A 5 17.20 -3.38 5.81
N ASN A 6 18.06 -3.44 6.82
CA ASN A 6 19.48 -3.76 6.66
C ASN A 6 19.78 -5.23 6.94
N GLU A 7 18.92 -5.90 7.71
CA GLU A 7 19.09 -7.27 8.18
C GLU A 7 17.81 -8.07 8.07
N LEU A 8 17.94 -9.39 8.05
CA LEU A 8 16.82 -10.30 8.11
C LEU A 8 16.27 -10.36 9.54
N GLY A 9 15.01 -10.03 9.72
CA GLY A 9 14.30 -10.16 10.98
C GLY A 9 13.23 -11.27 10.90
N TYR A 10 12.89 -11.85 12.04
CA TYR A 10 11.90 -12.91 12.13
C TYR A 10 10.71 -12.47 12.99
N ASN A 11 9.50 -12.78 12.53
CA ASN A 11 8.26 -12.46 13.24
C ASN A 11 7.40 -13.73 13.36
N TYR A 12 7.79 -14.59 14.31
CA TYR A 12 7.18 -15.92 14.42
C TYR A 12 6.14 -16.04 15.54
N ARG A 13 6.02 -15.05 16.39
CA ARG A 13 5.17 -15.16 17.58
C ARG A 13 4.22 -13.98 17.70
N MET A 14 2.94 -14.28 17.85
CA MET A 14 1.92 -13.30 18.19
C MET A 14 1.84 -13.16 19.72
N PRO A 15 2.18 -11.98 20.29
CA PRO A 15 1.99 -11.72 21.71
C PRO A 15 0.51 -11.77 22.12
N ASN A 16 0.23 -12.11 23.38
CA ASN A 16 -1.14 -12.16 23.90
C ASN A 16 -1.91 -10.85 23.74
N LEU A 17 -1.22 -9.72 23.86
CA LEU A 17 -1.82 -8.40 23.63
C LEU A 17 -2.35 -8.27 22.18
N ASN A 18 -1.57 -8.68 21.20
CA ASN A 18 -1.98 -8.65 19.78
C ASN A 18 -3.13 -9.62 19.52
N ALA A 19 -3.13 -10.79 20.19
CA ALA A 19 -4.23 -11.75 20.10
C ALA A 19 -5.53 -11.18 20.68
N ALA A 20 -5.47 -10.54 21.84
CA ALA A 20 -6.63 -9.89 22.46
C ALA A 20 -7.20 -8.75 21.59
N LEU A 21 -6.35 -7.91 21.04
CA LEU A 21 -6.75 -6.88 20.06
C LEU A 21 -7.38 -7.52 18.80
N GLY A 22 -6.81 -8.61 18.31
CA GLY A 22 -7.33 -9.35 17.16
C GLY A 22 -8.75 -9.87 17.41
N ILE A 23 -9.00 -10.47 18.57
CA ILE A 23 -10.34 -10.95 18.95
C ILE A 23 -11.35 -9.81 18.96
N SER A 24 -11.01 -8.67 19.59
CA SER A 24 -11.91 -7.52 19.64
C SER A 24 -12.22 -6.92 18.26
N GLN A 25 -11.32 -7.07 17.29
CA GLN A 25 -11.50 -6.57 15.93
C GLN A 25 -12.29 -7.54 15.04
N ILE A 26 -12.24 -8.85 15.30
CA ILE A 26 -12.97 -9.87 14.52
C ILE A 26 -14.48 -9.62 14.60
N ASP A 27 -15.01 -9.30 15.75
CA ASP A 27 -16.44 -9.01 15.93
C ASP A 27 -16.91 -7.83 15.07
N ASN A 28 -16.00 -6.87 14.80
CA ASN A 28 -16.27 -5.69 14.01
C ASN A 28 -15.80 -5.82 12.54
N LEU A 29 -15.28 -6.96 12.14
CA LEU A 29 -14.61 -7.13 10.84
C LEU A 29 -15.49 -6.73 9.66
N ASN A 30 -16.76 -7.18 9.64
CA ASN A 30 -17.69 -6.87 8.56
C ASN A 30 -17.94 -5.37 8.42
N PHE A 31 -18.04 -4.66 9.53
CA PHE A 31 -18.22 -3.22 9.54
C PHE A 31 -16.96 -2.50 9.01
N ILE A 32 -15.79 -2.92 9.45
CA ILE A 32 -14.50 -2.39 9.00
C ILE A 32 -14.35 -2.59 7.48
N LEU A 33 -14.63 -3.79 6.98
CA LEU A 33 -14.53 -4.10 5.55
C LEU A 33 -15.51 -3.27 4.71
N LYS A 34 -16.75 -3.06 5.18
CA LYS A 34 -17.72 -2.18 4.52
C LYS A 34 -17.21 -0.74 4.43
N LYS A 35 -16.65 -0.19 5.51
CA LYS A 35 -16.06 1.16 5.51
C LYS A 35 -14.90 1.28 4.53
N LYS A 36 -13.96 0.33 4.55
CA LYS A 36 -12.83 0.32 3.63
C LYS A 36 -13.25 0.20 2.17
N ASN A 37 -14.24 -0.63 1.89
CA ASN A 37 -14.79 -0.76 0.54
C ASN A 37 -15.48 0.53 0.07
N LYS A 38 -16.22 1.19 0.93
CA LYS A 38 -16.85 2.49 0.63
C LYS A 38 -15.77 3.53 0.27
N LEU A 39 -14.72 3.65 1.10
CA LEU A 39 -13.60 4.55 0.82
C LEU A 39 -12.97 4.25 -0.54
N HIS A 40 -12.74 2.99 -0.85
CA HIS A 40 -12.17 2.56 -2.14
C HIS A 40 -13.04 3.00 -3.32
N ILE A 41 -14.36 2.80 -3.23
CA ILE A 41 -15.33 3.21 -4.26
C ILE A 41 -15.32 4.73 -4.43
N ASP A 42 -15.29 5.48 -3.34
CA ASP A 42 -15.28 6.95 -3.37
C ASP A 42 -13.97 7.48 -3.96
N LEU A 43 -12.83 6.86 -3.64
CA LEU A 43 -11.54 7.15 -4.29
C LEU A 43 -11.60 6.90 -5.80
N LEU A 44 -12.12 5.75 -6.22
CA LEU A 44 -12.26 5.43 -7.65
C LEU A 44 -13.08 6.47 -8.39
N LYS A 45 -14.20 6.94 -7.80
CA LYS A 45 -15.04 7.99 -8.40
C LYS A 45 -14.30 9.31 -8.54
N ASN A 46 -13.53 9.70 -7.52
CA ASN A 46 -12.81 10.97 -7.53
C ASN A 46 -11.59 10.94 -8.45
N ILE A 47 -10.85 9.84 -8.49
CA ILE A 47 -9.69 9.68 -9.38
C ILE A 47 -10.10 9.70 -10.85
N LYS A 48 -11.31 9.26 -11.20
CA LYS A 48 -11.82 9.40 -12.58
C LYS A 48 -11.77 10.83 -13.12
N LYS A 49 -11.90 11.83 -12.26
CA LYS A 49 -11.83 13.25 -12.66
C LYS A 49 -10.43 13.68 -13.10
N ILE A 50 -9.41 12.97 -12.64
CA ILE A 50 -7.99 13.23 -12.91
C ILE A 50 -7.27 11.99 -13.48
N GLN A 51 -8.02 11.10 -14.13
CA GLN A 51 -7.53 9.81 -14.65
C GLN A 51 -6.38 9.93 -15.67
N ASN A 52 -6.17 11.11 -16.23
CA ASN A 52 -5.03 11.39 -17.12
C ASN A 52 -3.69 11.40 -16.37
N TYR A 53 -3.72 11.63 -15.06
CA TYR A 53 -2.53 11.73 -14.20
C TYR A 53 -2.39 10.55 -13.26
N PHE A 54 -3.50 10.03 -12.75
CA PHE A 54 -3.54 9.02 -11.71
C PHE A 54 -4.55 7.92 -12.00
N ASP A 55 -4.32 6.77 -11.35
CA ASP A 55 -5.28 5.67 -11.29
C ASP A 55 -5.22 5.01 -9.91
N ILE A 56 -6.22 4.22 -9.57
CA ILE A 56 -6.14 3.31 -8.41
C ILE A 56 -5.80 1.91 -8.92
N PHE A 57 -4.83 1.28 -8.28
CA PHE A 57 -4.44 -0.08 -8.64
C PHE A 57 -5.62 -1.03 -8.52
N SER A 58 -5.97 -1.68 -9.63
CA SER A 58 -7.10 -2.59 -9.68
C SER A 58 -6.69 -4.01 -9.30
N ILE A 59 -7.58 -4.67 -8.59
CA ILE A 59 -7.42 -6.08 -8.22
C ILE A 59 -7.78 -6.96 -9.43
N PRO A 60 -7.09 -8.11 -9.61
CA PRO A 60 -7.50 -9.09 -10.60
C PRO A 60 -8.96 -9.51 -10.41
N LYS A 61 -9.69 -9.76 -11.51
CA LYS A 61 -11.14 -10.08 -11.49
C LYS A 61 -11.53 -11.24 -10.57
N LEU A 62 -10.63 -12.18 -10.34
CA LEU A 62 -10.84 -13.33 -9.46
C LEU A 62 -10.46 -13.07 -7.99
N GLY A 63 -9.92 -11.89 -7.69
CA GLY A 63 -9.49 -11.53 -6.34
C GLY A 63 -10.52 -10.69 -5.60
N LYS A 64 -10.54 -10.82 -4.26
CA LYS A 64 -11.21 -9.89 -3.34
C LYS A 64 -10.16 -9.20 -2.48
N SER A 65 -10.19 -7.87 -2.41
CA SER A 65 -9.34 -7.12 -1.50
C SER A 65 -10.10 -6.76 -0.22
N ASN A 66 -9.37 -6.73 0.87
CA ASN A 66 -9.84 -6.10 2.11
C ASN A 66 -9.64 -4.58 2.10
N ASN A 67 -9.09 -4.02 1.02
CA ASN A 67 -8.76 -2.59 0.87
C ASN A 67 -7.90 -2.06 2.04
N TRP A 68 -6.99 -2.89 2.54
CA TRP A 68 -6.08 -2.52 3.62
C TRP A 68 -5.25 -1.28 3.28
N ILE A 69 -4.80 -1.19 2.05
CA ILE A 69 -4.03 -0.06 1.52
C ILE A 69 -4.64 0.37 0.20
N GLN A 70 -4.71 1.67 -0.03
CA GLN A 70 -5.09 2.23 -1.32
C GLN A 70 -3.82 2.55 -2.10
N LEU A 71 -3.66 1.96 -3.28
CA LEU A 71 -2.48 2.14 -4.11
C LEU A 71 -2.79 3.10 -5.27
N LEU A 72 -2.20 4.30 -5.22
CA LEU A 72 -2.31 5.28 -6.28
C LEU A 72 -1.22 5.04 -7.32
N VAL A 73 -1.64 4.83 -8.56
CA VAL A 73 -0.75 4.65 -9.72
C VAL A 73 -0.56 5.99 -10.41
N ILE A 74 0.68 6.39 -10.62
CA ILE A 74 1.07 7.64 -11.28
C ILE A 74 1.32 7.35 -12.76
N LYS A 75 0.56 8.02 -13.65
CA LYS A 75 0.59 7.80 -15.09
C LYS A 75 1.47 8.80 -15.85
N LYS A 76 1.66 9.99 -15.29
CA LYS A 76 2.47 11.06 -15.86
C LYS A 76 3.83 11.13 -15.18
N ASP A 77 4.74 11.85 -15.79
CA ASP A 77 6.04 12.15 -15.18
C ASP A 77 5.84 13.19 -14.07
N ILE A 78 5.55 12.69 -12.89
CA ILE A 78 5.33 13.48 -11.67
C ILE A 78 6.42 13.09 -10.67
N ASN A 79 7.05 14.10 -10.07
CA ASN A 79 8.02 13.88 -9.02
C ASN A 79 7.33 13.31 -7.77
N ILE A 80 7.55 12.02 -7.53
CA ILE A 80 6.93 11.30 -6.40
C ILE A 80 7.31 11.92 -5.06
N LYS A 81 8.55 12.42 -4.92
CA LYS A 81 9.00 13.03 -3.67
C LYS A 81 8.21 14.30 -3.35
N GLU A 82 8.03 15.15 -4.35
CA GLU A 82 7.23 16.38 -4.22
C GLU A 82 5.75 16.07 -3.97
N LEU A 83 5.20 15.08 -4.69
CA LEU A 83 3.84 14.63 -4.47
C LEU A 83 3.62 14.12 -3.03
N LEU A 84 4.54 13.32 -2.50
CA LEU A 84 4.46 12.83 -1.13
C LEU A 84 4.56 13.96 -0.11
N ILE A 85 5.45 14.95 -0.33
CA ILE A 85 5.55 16.14 0.52
C ILE A 85 4.22 16.88 0.51
N PHE A 86 3.68 17.16 -0.68
CA PHE A 86 2.40 17.87 -0.84
C PHE A 86 1.25 17.15 -0.13
N LEU A 87 1.10 15.84 -0.32
CA LEU A 87 0.04 15.06 0.30
C LEU A 87 0.15 15.07 1.83
N ASN A 88 1.36 14.86 2.37
CA ASN A 88 1.57 14.84 3.82
C ASN A 88 1.38 16.23 4.46
N GLN A 89 1.76 17.30 3.77
CA GLN A 89 1.47 18.68 4.22
C GLN A 89 -0.03 19.00 4.25
N ASN A 90 -0.82 18.30 3.42
CA ASN A 90 -2.28 18.41 3.40
C ASN A 90 -2.98 17.33 4.27
N ASN A 91 -2.28 16.77 5.24
CA ASN A 91 -2.79 15.76 6.17
C ASN A 91 -3.25 14.45 5.49
N ILE A 92 -2.74 14.15 4.30
CA ILE A 92 -2.95 12.86 3.63
C ILE A 92 -1.70 12.02 3.83
N GLU A 93 -1.67 11.21 4.89
CA GLU A 93 -0.54 10.35 5.22
C GLU A 93 -0.24 9.38 4.08
N SER A 94 0.82 9.67 3.33
CA SER A 94 1.18 8.94 2.12
C SER A 94 2.65 8.53 2.17
N LYS A 95 2.95 7.37 1.59
CA LYS A 95 4.31 6.84 1.53
C LYS A 95 4.55 6.04 0.27
N LYS A 96 5.82 5.82 -0.08
CA LYS A 96 6.18 4.88 -1.14
C LYS A 96 5.72 3.46 -0.78
N VAL A 97 5.49 2.65 -1.79
CA VAL A 97 5.37 1.19 -1.60
C VAL A 97 6.68 0.62 -1.06
N TRP A 98 6.61 -0.59 -0.50
CA TRP A 98 7.79 -1.28 0.01
C TRP A 98 8.86 -1.46 -1.06
N GLU A 99 10.09 -1.49 -0.62
CA GLU A 99 11.23 -1.82 -1.49
C GLU A 99 11.08 -3.26 -2.01
N ILE A 100 11.55 -3.48 -3.22
CA ILE A 100 11.54 -4.81 -3.83
C ILE A 100 12.53 -5.71 -3.09
N ASN A 101 12.09 -6.89 -2.67
CA ASN A 101 12.91 -7.83 -1.88
C ASN A 101 14.27 -8.13 -2.53
N SER A 102 14.32 -8.23 -3.86
CA SER A 102 15.58 -8.48 -4.59
C SER A 102 16.62 -7.36 -4.49
N ASN A 103 16.22 -6.17 -3.98
CA ASN A 103 17.13 -5.04 -3.82
C ASN A 103 17.84 -5.03 -2.46
N TYR A 104 17.39 -5.85 -1.51
CA TYR A 104 18.07 -5.96 -0.21
C TYR A 104 19.36 -6.75 -0.32
N LYS A 105 20.44 -6.21 0.23
CA LYS A 105 21.79 -6.82 0.20
C LYS A 105 21.80 -8.22 0.82
N PHE A 106 21.11 -8.42 1.94
CA PHE A 106 21.04 -9.71 2.63
C PHE A 106 20.28 -10.79 1.86
N LEU A 107 19.53 -10.42 0.78
CA LEU A 107 18.87 -11.34 -0.13
C LEU A 107 19.65 -11.51 -1.47
N SER A 108 20.85 -10.96 -1.59
CA SER A 108 21.60 -10.96 -2.86
C SER A 108 21.94 -12.37 -3.38
N ASN A 109 22.20 -13.30 -2.47
CA ASN A 109 22.63 -14.67 -2.76
C ASN A 109 21.46 -15.65 -3.03
N PHE A 110 20.21 -15.19 -2.89
CA PHE A 110 19.05 -16.03 -3.14
C PHE A 110 18.65 -16.00 -4.63
N PRO A 111 18.04 -17.09 -5.14
CA PRO A 111 17.53 -17.11 -6.51
C PRO A 111 16.58 -15.95 -6.80
N LYS A 112 16.71 -15.34 -7.96
CA LYS A 112 15.90 -14.18 -8.36
C LYS A 112 15.19 -14.46 -9.67
N MET A 113 13.92 -14.13 -9.74
CA MET A 113 13.16 -14.08 -10.99
C MET A 113 13.33 -12.73 -11.68
N LYS A 114 13.05 -12.68 -12.98
CA LYS A 114 12.92 -11.40 -13.69
C LYS A 114 11.75 -10.63 -13.11
N ASN A 115 12.03 -9.45 -12.53
CA ASN A 115 11.04 -8.63 -11.81
C ASN A 115 10.84 -7.25 -12.45
N MET A 116 10.93 -7.16 -13.78
CA MET A 116 10.83 -5.89 -14.53
C MET A 116 9.53 -5.13 -14.19
N LYS A 117 8.40 -5.82 -14.14
CA LYS A 117 7.10 -5.19 -13.79
C LYS A 117 7.08 -4.69 -12.36
N SER A 118 7.62 -5.44 -11.41
CA SER A 118 7.71 -4.99 -10.00
C SER A 118 8.58 -3.74 -9.88
N LYS A 119 9.68 -3.66 -10.64
CA LYS A 119 10.54 -2.46 -10.68
C LYS A 119 9.81 -1.25 -11.26
N GLU A 120 9.11 -1.43 -12.37
CA GLU A 120 8.29 -0.39 -12.97
C GLU A 120 7.22 0.12 -11.99
N PHE A 121 6.46 -0.79 -11.37
CA PHE A 121 5.41 -0.41 -10.43
C PHE A 121 5.96 0.25 -9.17
N SER A 122 7.06 -0.21 -8.61
CA SER A 122 7.66 0.40 -7.41
C SER A 122 8.05 1.87 -7.60
N GLN A 123 8.26 2.28 -8.84
CA GLN A 123 8.60 3.66 -9.21
C GLN A 123 7.37 4.53 -9.53
N LYS A 124 6.18 3.94 -9.63
CA LYS A 124 4.96 4.63 -10.07
C LYS A 124 3.81 4.52 -9.07
N ILE A 125 4.00 3.85 -7.95
CA ILE A 125 2.94 3.60 -6.99
C ILE A 125 3.28 4.21 -5.64
N ILE A 126 2.30 4.87 -5.04
CA ILE A 126 2.34 5.31 -3.65
C ILE A 126 1.16 4.74 -2.87
N CYS A 127 1.36 4.57 -1.56
CA CYS A 127 0.32 4.16 -0.64
C CYS A 127 -0.43 5.39 -0.12
N LEU A 128 -1.74 5.38 -0.22
CA LEU A 128 -2.64 6.34 0.42
C LEU A 128 -3.25 5.73 1.69
N PRO A 129 -3.70 6.54 2.65
CA PRO A 129 -4.38 6.06 3.83
C PRO A 129 -5.66 5.31 3.47
N SER A 130 -5.98 4.28 4.26
CA SER A 130 -7.20 3.49 4.11
C SER A 130 -8.08 3.53 5.37
N ASN A 131 -7.79 4.41 6.29
CA ASN A 131 -8.59 4.64 7.48
C ASN A 131 -9.48 5.86 7.25
N ASN A 132 -10.78 5.70 7.51
CA ASN A 132 -11.67 6.83 7.73
C ASN A 132 -11.53 7.19 9.21
N PHE A 133 -11.02 8.37 9.49
CA PHE A 133 -11.12 8.97 10.82
C PHE A 133 -12.51 9.57 11.01
#